data_4872fefd094f2a04979b950a35a7f89f
#
_entry.id   4872fefd094f2a04979b950a35a7f89f
#
_cell.length_a   1.000
_cell.length_b   1.000
_cell.length_c   1.000
_cell.angle_alpha   90.00
_cell.angle_beta   90.00
_cell.angle_gamma   90.00
#
_symmetry.space_group_name_H-M   'P 1'
#
loop_
_entity.id
_entity.type
_entity.pdbx_description
1 polymer ?
#
loop_
_entity_poly.entity_id
_entity_poly.type
_entity_poly.pdbx_seq_one_letter_code
_entity_poly.pdbx_strand_id
1 'polypeptide(L)'
;MFKTLALAALFLAAAGAAHAQSLDEMAGQMVVVGFQGDGVEDAGVVALQAQIAAEEIGGVIYLRTNVASLPAVRAINAALAEAAPGPLPFIMLDQEGGQVQRLTPSVGFAATPSARDVARQGLDAATALYADLGQRLAAQGFNVNFGPVVDLNLNPDNPVIARFGRAYGRDAATVAGFAAAFIAGHHAAGMGTALKHFPGHGSSLEDSHDGFVDVTDVWSPAELDPYRTLIAEGLADMVMVAHIYHADYAGGEAELPASLSPEWIDGVLRGDLGFDGVVISDDMEMGAIRSRFSLRETVLRAVLAGNDILLFSNTAAYHPELGSEIHAILVAEAEADPAFAARIEESYARILALKQRLGLAG
;
A
#
# COMPACT_ATOMS: atom_id res chain seq x y z
N MET A 1 10.85 51.78 -54.19
CA MET A 1 11.88 50.90 -53.62
C MET A 1 11.64 50.84 -52.11
N PHE A 2 10.90 49.84 -51.66
CA PHE A 2 10.71 49.56 -50.25
C PHE A 2 11.34 48.21 -49.94
N LYS A 3 12.36 48.19 -49.10
CA LYS A 3 13.01 46.98 -48.58
C LYS A 3 12.28 46.55 -47.30
N THR A 4 11.64 45.39 -47.38
CA THR A 4 11.05 44.71 -46.23
C THR A 4 12.14 43.91 -45.54
N LEU A 5 12.47 44.25 -44.31
CA LEU A 5 13.28 43.40 -43.41
C LEU A 5 12.36 42.33 -42.76
N ALA A 6 12.65 41.09 -43.02
CA ALA A 6 12.07 39.94 -42.31
C ALA A 6 12.88 39.67 -41.02
N LEU A 7 12.27 39.84 -39.88
CA LEU A 7 12.81 39.49 -38.57
C LEU A 7 12.48 38.00 -38.34
N ALA A 8 13.48 37.13 -38.43
CA ALA A 8 13.35 35.75 -38.03
C ALA A 8 13.52 35.62 -36.52
N ALA A 9 12.43 35.34 -35.82
CA ALA A 9 12.47 34.99 -34.39
C ALA A 9 12.90 33.56 -34.23
N LEU A 10 14.09 33.34 -33.67
CA LEU A 10 14.57 32.03 -33.25
C LEU A 10 13.88 31.67 -31.92
N PHE A 11 12.92 30.75 -31.95
CA PHE A 11 12.45 30.09 -30.76
C PHE A 11 13.47 29.02 -30.36
N LEU A 12 14.31 29.27 -29.35
CA LEU A 12 15.02 28.24 -28.63
C LEU A 12 13.99 27.48 -27.77
N ALA A 13 13.57 26.32 -28.24
CA ALA A 13 12.93 25.34 -27.39
C ALA A 13 14.03 24.78 -26.45
N ALA A 14 14.02 25.21 -25.20
CA ALA A 14 14.74 24.52 -24.14
C ALA A 14 14.00 23.19 -23.91
N ALA A 15 14.43 22.13 -24.60
CA ALA A 15 14.13 20.77 -24.22
C ALA A 15 14.84 20.54 -22.88
N GLY A 16 14.11 20.63 -21.77
CA GLY A 16 14.57 20.08 -20.49
C GLY A 16 14.89 18.63 -20.76
N ALA A 17 16.17 18.25 -20.61
CA ALA A 17 16.55 16.85 -20.58
C ALA A 17 15.76 16.23 -19.42
N ALA A 18 14.75 15.42 -19.71
CA ALA A 18 14.18 14.53 -18.74
C ALA A 18 15.35 13.67 -18.24
N HIS A 19 15.78 13.88 -17.00
CA HIS A 19 16.76 13.00 -16.38
C HIS A 19 16.10 11.61 -16.38
N ALA A 20 16.69 10.66 -17.09
CA ALA A 20 16.27 9.27 -16.93
C ALA A 20 16.57 8.89 -15.48
N GLN A 21 15.54 8.52 -14.74
CA GLN A 21 15.72 8.12 -13.34
C GLN A 21 16.63 6.91 -13.27
N SER A 22 17.52 6.92 -12.29
CA SER A 22 18.46 5.83 -12.08
C SER A 22 17.73 4.60 -11.53
N LEU A 23 18.31 3.43 -11.72
CA LEU A 23 17.80 2.19 -11.13
C LEU A 23 17.76 2.29 -9.59
N ASP A 24 18.68 3.02 -9.00
CA ASP A 24 18.79 3.32 -7.59
C ASP A 24 17.54 4.08 -7.08
N GLU A 25 17.19 5.20 -7.71
CA GLU A 25 15.98 5.97 -7.42
C GLU A 25 14.71 5.14 -7.61
N MET A 26 14.63 4.32 -8.67
CA MET A 26 13.47 3.46 -8.94
C MET A 26 13.28 2.41 -7.84
N ALA A 27 14.36 1.77 -7.39
CA ALA A 27 14.34 0.76 -6.34
C ALA A 27 13.83 1.33 -5.01
N GLY A 28 14.27 2.54 -4.64
CA GLY A 28 13.82 3.21 -3.43
C GLY A 28 12.30 3.44 -3.40
N GLN A 29 11.68 3.74 -4.56
CA GLN A 29 10.22 3.93 -4.62
C GLN A 29 9.41 2.66 -4.26
N MET A 30 10.03 1.48 -4.33
CA MET A 30 9.40 0.21 -3.98
C MET A 30 9.41 -0.09 -2.47
N VAL A 31 10.11 0.71 -1.66
CA VAL A 31 10.32 0.43 -0.23
C VAL A 31 9.41 1.29 0.64
N VAL A 32 8.60 0.66 1.49
CA VAL A 32 7.77 1.31 2.51
C VAL A 32 8.11 0.72 3.88
N VAL A 33 8.50 1.59 4.82
CA VAL A 33 8.91 1.16 6.16
C VAL A 33 8.16 1.88 7.27
N GLY A 34 7.96 1.19 8.39
CA GLY A 34 7.54 1.77 9.65
C GLY A 34 8.71 2.32 10.45
N PHE A 35 8.40 3.04 11.53
CA PHE A 35 9.39 3.77 12.32
C PHE A 35 9.04 3.79 13.81
N GLN A 36 10.03 4.16 14.63
CA GLN A 36 9.82 4.52 16.04
C GLN A 36 9.91 6.04 16.21
N GLY A 37 9.15 6.55 17.17
CA GLY A 37 9.05 7.97 17.48
C GLY A 37 7.66 8.54 17.16
N ASP A 38 7.30 9.60 17.86
CA ASP A 38 6.03 10.31 17.75
C ASP A 38 6.20 11.84 17.76
N GLY A 39 7.46 12.30 17.64
CA GLY A 39 7.89 13.68 17.48
C GLY A 39 8.89 13.87 16.33
N VAL A 40 8.91 15.04 15.72
CA VAL A 40 9.75 15.34 14.53
C VAL A 40 11.25 15.21 14.79
N GLU A 41 11.68 15.45 16.03
CA GLU A 41 13.09 15.37 16.47
C GLU A 41 13.51 13.95 16.90
N ASP A 42 12.57 12.99 16.90
CA ASP A 42 12.88 11.63 17.34
C ASP A 42 13.81 10.93 16.35
N ALA A 43 14.76 10.17 16.87
CA ALA A 43 15.81 9.55 16.07
C ALA A 43 15.28 8.71 14.89
N GLY A 44 14.15 7.99 15.08
CA GLY A 44 13.54 7.20 14.01
C GLY A 44 12.92 8.07 12.92
N VAL A 45 12.34 9.22 13.26
CA VAL A 45 11.80 10.17 12.29
C VAL A 45 12.94 10.86 11.52
N VAL A 46 14.02 11.23 12.22
CA VAL A 46 15.23 11.80 11.58
C VAL A 46 15.88 10.80 10.62
N ALA A 47 15.94 9.50 11.00
CA ALA A 47 16.46 8.45 10.12
C ALA A 47 15.61 8.31 8.86
N LEU A 48 14.25 8.36 8.96
CA LEU A 48 13.38 8.34 7.78
C LEU A 48 13.60 9.54 6.86
N GLN A 49 13.75 10.75 7.41
CA GLN A 49 14.03 11.94 6.61
C GLN A 49 15.33 11.78 5.82
N ALA A 50 16.37 11.19 6.43
CA ALA A 50 17.64 10.91 5.76
C ALA A 50 17.47 9.89 4.61
N GLN A 51 16.73 8.80 4.82
CA GLN A 51 16.48 7.78 3.80
C GLN A 51 15.60 8.32 2.64
N ILE A 52 14.60 9.16 2.95
CA ILE A 52 13.80 9.85 1.91
C ILE A 52 14.69 10.81 1.10
N ALA A 53 15.52 11.59 1.77
CA ALA A 53 16.44 12.53 1.11
C ALA A 53 17.50 11.82 0.25
N ALA A 54 17.87 10.59 0.61
CA ALA A 54 18.76 9.73 -0.16
C ALA A 54 18.02 8.90 -1.24
N GLU A 55 16.68 9.05 -1.37
CA GLU A 55 15.81 8.29 -2.29
C GLU A 55 15.82 6.77 -2.07
N GLU A 56 16.18 6.31 -0.87
CA GLU A 56 16.25 4.89 -0.49
C GLU A 56 14.87 4.30 -0.11
N ILE A 57 13.87 5.15 0.22
CA ILE A 57 12.51 4.74 0.52
C ILE A 57 11.47 5.61 -0.19
N GLY A 58 10.41 4.97 -0.71
CA GLY A 58 9.31 5.62 -1.43
C GLY A 58 8.09 5.95 -0.56
N GLY A 59 8.08 5.48 0.70
CA GLY A 59 6.99 5.76 1.63
C GLY A 59 7.21 5.26 3.05
N VAL A 60 6.28 5.63 3.93
CA VAL A 60 6.28 5.26 5.34
C VAL A 60 4.90 4.81 5.78
N ILE A 61 4.84 3.87 6.74
CA ILE A 61 3.61 3.45 7.41
C ILE A 61 3.59 3.90 8.87
N TYR A 62 2.46 4.48 9.27
CA TYR A 62 2.17 4.83 10.66
C TYR A 62 1.53 3.68 11.41
N LEU A 63 2.03 3.45 12.60
CA LEU A 63 1.41 2.62 13.62
C LEU A 63 0.84 3.49 14.76
N ARG A 64 0.08 2.88 15.67
CA ARG A 64 -0.51 3.63 16.79
C ARG A 64 0.56 4.29 17.69
N THR A 65 1.72 3.69 17.81
CA THR A 65 2.85 4.18 18.59
C THR A 65 3.48 5.46 18.05
N ASN A 66 3.21 5.82 16.79
CA ASN A 66 3.72 7.03 16.15
C ASN A 66 2.81 8.26 16.33
N VAL A 67 1.77 8.14 17.15
CA VAL A 67 0.72 9.16 17.27
C VAL A 67 0.66 9.72 18.69
N ALA A 68 1.48 10.75 18.98
CA ALA A 68 1.39 11.50 20.23
C ALA A 68 0.20 12.47 20.24
N SER A 69 0.00 13.18 19.14
CA SER A 69 -1.08 14.16 18.95
C SER A 69 -1.25 14.48 17.45
N LEU A 70 -2.41 15.03 17.05
CA LEU A 70 -2.62 15.47 15.66
C LEU A 70 -1.64 16.58 15.21
N PRO A 71 -1.26 17.57 16.04
CA PRO A 71 -0.19 18.49 15.66
C PRO A 71 1.16 17.84 15.43
N ALA A 72 1.56 16.85 16.25
CA ALA A 72 2.80 16.10 16.07
C ALA A 72 2.78 15.31 14.76
N VAL A 73 1.69 14.60 14.47
CA VAL A 73 1.50 13.86 13.20
C VAL A 73 1.67 14.81 12.00
N ARG A 74 1.02 15.98 12.01
CA ARG A 74 1.18 16.97 10.92
C ARG A 74 2.62 17.46 10.77
N ALA A 75 3.31 17.68 11.88
CA ALA A 75 4.69 18.13 11.86
C ALA A 75 5.63 17.07 11.26
N ILE A 76 5.46 15.81 11.65
CA ILE A 76 6.21 14.67 11.09
C ILE A 76 5.92 14.55 9.58
N ASN A 77 4.65 14.52 9.18
CA ASN A 77 4.28 14.35 7.77
C ASN A 77 4.79 15.49 6.89
N ALA A 78 4.79 16.73 7.39
CA ALA A 78 5.36 17.88 6.68
C ALA A 78 6.90 17.73 6.53
N ALA A 79 7.60 17.32 7.59
CA ALA A 79 9.04 17.11 7.55
C ALA A 79 9.47 15.97 6.60
N LEU A 80 8.69 14.87 6.57
CA LEU A 80 8.92 13.77 5.62
C LEU A 80 8.69 14.20 4.16
N ALA A 81 7.65 15.00 3.90
CA ALA A 81 7.39 15.54 2.58
C ALA A 81 8.47 16.55 2.13
N GLU A 82 8.95 17.40 3.05
CA GLU A 82 10.01 18.38 2.77
C GLU A 82 11.37 17.71 2.49
N ALA A 83 11.61 16.54 3.05
CA ALA A 83 12.86 15.79 2.83
C ALA A 83 13.00 15.22 1.41
N ALA A 84 11.90 15.06 0.65
CA ALA A 84 11.92 14.41 -0.66
C ALA A 84 12.51 15.32 -1.74
N PRO A 85 13.58 14.92 -2.45
CA PRO A 85 14.13 15.67 -3.58
C PRO A 85 13.36 15.45 -4.88
N GLY A 86 12.61 14.35 -4.98
CA GLY A 86 11.84 13.91 -6.14
C GLY A 86 10.34 13.74 -5.82
N PRO A 87 9.70 12.65 -6.26
CA PRO A 87 8.32 12.36 -5.92
C PRO A 87 8.10 12.28 -4.41
N LEU A 88 7.04 12.91 -3.91
CA LEU A 88 6.70 12.88 -2.49
C LEU A 88 6.51 11.44 -1.99
N PRO A 89 6.89 11.13 -0.74
CA PRO A 89 6.69 9.80 -0.19
C PRO A 89 5.20 9.48 -0.03
N PHE A 90 4.85 8.21 -0.16
CA PHE A 90 3.59 7.73 0.38
C PHE A 90 3.62 7.83 1.90
N ILE A 91 2.64 8.49 2.50
CA ILE A 91 2.46 8.59 3.95
C ILE A 91 1.18 7.84 4.29
N MET A 92 1.33 6.63 4.83
CA MET A 92 0.30 5.61 4.88
C MET A 92 -0.11 5.27 6.30
N LEU A 93 -1.35 4.78 6.45
CA LEU A 93 -1.84 4.23 7.71
C LEU A 93 -2.98 3.23 7.47
N ASP A 94 -3.31 2.44 8.52
CA ASP A 94 -4.55 1.66 8.59
C ASP A 94 -5.58 2.42 9.40
N GLN A 95 -6.50 3.07 8.77
CA GLN A 95 -7.64 3.73 9.40
C GLN A 95 -8.94 3.14 8.84
N GLU A 96 -9.16 1.87 9.14
CA GLU A 96 -10.35 1.13 8.70
C GLU A 96 -11.61 1.54 9.47
N GLY A 97 -11.44 1.77 10.75
CA GLY A 97 -12.49 1.92 11.75
C GLY A 97 -12.55 0.76 12.75
N GLY A 98 -13.43 0.84 13.72
CA GLY A 98 -13.54 -0.16 14.79
C GLY A 98 -12.25 -0.33 15.58
N GLN A 99 -11.68 -1.54 15.58
CA GLN A 99 -10.43 -1.84 16.28
C GLN A 99 -9.17 -1.42 15.50
N VAL A 100 -9.26 -1.31 14.19
CA VAL A 100 -8.11 -0.96 13.32
C VAL A 100 -8.14 0.53 13.01
N GLN A 101 -7.56 1.29 13.92
CA GLN A 101 -7.41 2.75 13.84
C GLN A 101 -6.07 3.18 14.44
N ARG A 102 -5.35 4.06 13.75
CA ARG A 102 -4.12 4.68 14.27
C ARG A 102 -4.44 6.00 14.95
N LEU A 103 -5.25 6.83 14.30
CA LEU A 103 -5.78 8.06 14.88
C LEU A 103 -7.07 7.74 15.65
N THR A 104 -7.10 8.08 16.94
CA THR A 104 -8.17 7.69 17.85
C THR A 104 -8.74 8.91 18.59
N PRO A 105 -9.90 8.77 19.28
CA PRO A 105 -10.44 9.84 20.11
C PRO A 105 -9.50 10.34 21.21
N SER A 106 -8.54 9.52 21.65
CA SER A 106 -7.54 9.93 22.65
C SER A 106 -6.65 11.09 22.20
N VAL A 107 -6.46 11.22 20.88
CA VAL A 107 -5.70 12.33 20.27
C VAL A 107 -6.61 13.38 19.60
N GLY A 108 -7.92 13.30 19.84
CA GLY A 108 -8.90 14.23 19.27
C GLY A 108 -9.38 13.90 17.86
N PHE A 109 -9.06 12.71 17.33
CA PHE A 109 -9.59 12.27 16.05
C PHE A 109 -10.92 11.54 16.25
N ALA A 110 -11.95 11.90 15.46
CA ALA A 110 -13.27 11.30 15.63
C ALA A 110 -13.24 9.79 15.31
N ALA A 111 -13.91 9.00 16.15
CA ALA A 111 -14.00 7.56 15.96
C ALA A 111 -14.70 7.21 14.63
N THR A 112 -14.18 6.19 13.95
CA THR A 112 -14.81 5.58 12.79
C THR A 112 -15.39 4.23 13.21
N PRO A 113 -16.67 3.93 12.94
CA PRO A 113 -17.26 2.62 13.24
C PRO A 113 -16.57 1.49 12.46
N SER A 114 -16.73 0.23 12.91
CA SER A 114 -16.26 -0.93 12.15
C SER A 114 -17.00 -1.07 10.82
N ALA A 115 -16.41 -1.71 9.82
CA ALA A 115 -17.04 -1.95 8.52
C ALA A 115 -18.43 -2.61 8.66
N ARG A 116 -18.56 -3.59 9.57
CA ARG A 116 -19.83 -4.24 9.92
C ARG A 116 -20.87 -3.25 10.45
N ASP A 117 -20.46 -2.30 11.28
CA ASP A 117 -21.38 -1.33 11.86
C ASP A 117 -21.72 -0.21 10.87
N VAL A 118 -20.82 0.14 9.97
CA VAL A 118 -21.09 1.02 8.82
C VAL A 118 -22.09 0.38 7.89
N ALA A 119 -21.93 -0.91 7.56
CA ALA A 119 -22.87 -1.63 6.70
C ALA A 119 -24.30 -1.64 7.25
N ARG A 120 -24.47 -1.73 8.57
CA ARG A 120 -25.77 -1.65 9.24
C ARG A 120 -26.44 -0.27 9.14
N GLN A 121 -25.66 0.79 8.94
CA GLN A 121 -26.19 2.16 8.78
C GLN A 121 -26.64 2.46 7.35
N GLY A 122 -26.24 1.64 6.39
CA GLY A 122 -26.60 1.77 4.96
C GLY A 122 -25.60 2.60 4.16
N LEU A 123 -25.73 2.53 2.84
CA LEU A 123 -24.74 3.06 1.89
C LEU A 123 -24.65 4.59 1.92
N ASP A 124 -25.79 5.30 2.07
CA ASP A 124 -25.80 6.77 2.13
C ASP A 124 -25.01 7.29 3.35
N ALA A 125 -25.19 6.65 4.51
CA ALA A 125 -24.44 6.98 5.71
C ALA A 125 -22.95 6.66 5.56
N ALA A 126 -22.61 5.53 4.92
CA ALA A 126 -21.25 5.16 4.61
C ALA A 126 -20.56 6.18 3.70
N THR A 127 -21.24 6.64 2.64
CA THR A 127 -20.72 7.64 1.72
C THR A 127 -20.38 8.95 2.44
N ALA A 128 -21.27 9.45 3.29
CA ALA A 128 -21.02 10.67 4.07
C ALA A 128 -19.86 10.48 5.07
N LEU A 129 -19.82 9.33 5.76
CA LEU A 129 -18.78 8.99 6.72
C LEU A 129 -17.39 8.95 6.08
N TYR A 130 -17.27 8.25 4.95
CA TYR A 130 -15.97 8.07 4.29
C TYR A 130 -15.48 9.33 3.58
N ALA A 131 -16.38 10.19 3.10
CA ALA A 131 -16.03 11.52 2.62
C ALA A 131 -15.43 12.39 3.75
N ASP A 132 -16.04 12.38 4.94
CA ASP A 132 -15.50 13.08 6.11
C ASP A 132 -14.17 12.46 6.60
N LEU A 133 -14.07 11.12 6.62
CA LEU A 133 -12.85 10.44 7.00
C LEU A 133 -11.68 10.80 6.09
N GLY A 134 -11.85 10.70 4.77
CA GLY A 134 -10.82 11.07 3.80
C GLY A 134 -10.32 12.50 3.99
N GLN A 135 -11.23 13.47 4.11
CA GLN A 135 -10.87 14.87 4.36
C GLN A 135 -10.08 15.05 5.66
N ARG A 136 -10.51 14.39 6.74
CA ARG A 136 -9.81 14.48 8.04
C ARG A 136 -8.42 13.86 8.00
N LEU A 137 -8.21 12.76 7.27
CA LEU A 137 -6.91 12.12 7.11
C LEU A 137 -5.97 12.97 6.24
N ALA A 138 -6.45 13.46 5.11
CA ALA A 138 -5.70 14.37 4.24
C ALA A 138 -5.28 15.64 4.98
N ALA A 139 -6.14 16.19 5.85
CA ALA A 139 -5.81 17.34 6.71
C ALA A 139 -4.71 17.06 7.74
N GLN A 140 -4.37 15.80 8.02
CA GLN A 140 -3.19 15.43 8.81
C GLN A 140 -1.94 15.19 7.95
N GLY A 141 -2.03 15.25 6.62
CA GLY A 141 -0.92 15.02 5.71
C GLY A 141 -0.74 13.56 5.27
N PHE A 142 -1.70 12.67 5.55
CA PHE A 142 -1.73 11.33 4.96
C PHE A 142 -2.20 11.40 3.51
N ASN A 143 -1.64 10.53 2.67
CA ASN A 143 -1.99 10.47 1.25
C ASN A 143 -2.43 9.06 0.79
N VAL A 144 -2.31 8.03 1.64
CA VAL A 144 -2.86 6.69 1.40
C VAL A 144 -3.47 6.13 2.68
N ASN A 145 -4.66 5.54 2.58
CA ASN A 145 -5.27 4.76 3.65
C ASN A 145 -5.39 3.29 3.21
N PHE A 146 -4.79 2.37 3.96
CA PHE A 146 -4.89 0.92 3.72
C PHE A 146 -6.29 0.41 4.07
N GLY A 147 -7.13 0.46 3.11
CA GLY A 147 -8.52 0.06 3.03
C GLY A 147 -9.08 0.44 1.65
N PRO A 148 -10.28 -0.03 1.33
CA PRO A 148 -11.21 -0.80 2.17
C PRO A 148 -10.81 -2.27 2.34
N VAL A 149 -11.27 -2.89 3.45
CA VAL A 149 -11.27 -4.35 3.58
C VAL A 149 -12.40 -4.90 2.73
N VAL A 150 -12.05 -5.75 1.75
CA VAL A 150 -13.01 -6.38 0.83
C VAL A 150 -13.17 -7.88 1.06
N ASP A 151 -12.55 -8.40 2.13
CA ASP A 151 -12.72 -9.78 2.59
C ASP A 151 -14.20 -10.06 2.89
N LEU A 152 -14.71 -11.20 2.40
CA LEU A 152 -16.08 -11.62 2.66
C LEU A 152 -16.19 -12.27 4.05
N ASN A 153 -17.24 -11.97 4.81
CA ASN A 153 -17.49 -12.60 6.10
C ASN A 153 -18.01 -14.05 5.92
N LEU A 154 -17.21 -14.92 5.30
CA LEU A 154 -17.59 -16.31 5.03
C LEU A 154 -17.47 -17.19 6.26
N ASN A 155 -16.41 -17.02 7.06
CA ASN A 155 -16.23 -17.67 8.35
C ASN A 155 -16.59 -16.69 9.49
N PRO A 156 -17.73 -16.88 10.19
CA PRO A 156 -18.13 -16.01 11.30
C PRO A 156 -17.20 -16.08 12.52
N ASP A 157 -16.39 -17.16 12.63
CA ASP A 157 -15.42 -17.36 13.71
C ASP A 157 -14.00 -16.92 13.30
N ASN A 158 -13.85 -16.31 12.13
CA ASN A 158 -12.57 -15.81 11.64
C ASN A 158 -11.92 -14.86 12.66
N PRO A 159 -10.68 -15.17 13.12
CA PRO A 159 -10.05 -14.47 14.25
C PRO A 159 -9.61 -13.04 13.93
N VAL A 160 -9.40 -12.71 12.64
CA VAL A 160 -8.81 -11.42 12.22
C VAL A 160 -9.79 -10.52 11.47
N ILE A 161 -10.77 -11.07 10.75
CA ILE A 161 -11.77 -10.30 9.99
C ILE A 161 -13.10 -10.23 10.74
N ALA A 162 -13.78 -11.37 10.92
CA ALA A 162 -15.11 -11.41 11.50
C ALA A 162 -15.14 -10.96 12.97
N ARG A 163 -14.18 -11.44 13.78
CA ARG A 163 -14.06 -11.10 15.21
C ARG A 163 -14.04 -9.60 15.46
N PHE A 164 -13.35 -8.84 14.63
CA PHE A 164 -13.21 -7.38 14.77
C PHE A 164 -14.21 -6.59 13.94
N GLY A 165 -15.12 -7.26 13.20
CA GLY A 165 -16.11 -6.60 12.36
C GLY A 165 -15.52 -5.84 11.18
N ARG A 166 -14.39 -6.33 10.62
CA ARG A 166 -13.67 -5.68 9.53
C ARG A 166 -14.35 -5.87 8.17
N ALA A 167 -15.22 -6.87 8.01
CA ALA A 167 -15.98 -7.11 6.77
C ALA A 167 -17.31 -6.38 6.74
N TYR A 168 -17.69 -5.83 5.60
CA TYR A 168 -19.00 -5.22 5.37
C TYR A 168 -20.14 -6.24 5.30
N GLY A 169 -19.87 -7.47 4.86
CA GLY A 169 -20.87 -8.53 4.72
C GLY A 169 -20.31 -9.83 4.13
N ARG A 170 -21.24 -10.71 3.74
CA ARG A 170 -20.93 -12.00 3.08
C ARG A 170 -21.12 -11.95 1.57
N ASP A 171 -21.93 -11.01 1.11
CA ASP A 171 -22.30 -10.85 -0.28
C ASP A 171 -21.33 -9.91 -0.99
N ALA A 172 -20.73 -10.38 -2.08
CA ALA A 172 -19.70 -9.65 -2.80
C ALA A 172 -20.16 -8.30 -3.36
N ALA A 173 -21.41 -8.22 -3.84
CA ALA A 173 -21.95 -6.96 -4.35
C ALA A 173 -22.16 -5.94 -3.22
N THR A 174 -22.62 -6.38 -2.06
CA THR A 174 -22.70 -5.55 -0.85
C THR A 174 -21.33 -5.03 -0.44
N VAL A 175 -20.32 -5.91 -0.37
CA VAL A 175 -18.95 -5.52 0.00
C VAL A 175 -18.38 -4.54 -1.01
N ALA A 176 -18.51 -4.80 -2.32
CA ALA A 176 -18.05 -3.89 -3.36
C ALA A 176 -18.72 -2.51 -3.29
N GLY A 177 -20.03 -2.44 -3.01
CA GLY A 177 -20.74 -1.17 -2.88
C GLY A 177 -20.23 -0.29 -1.72
N PHE A 178 -20.00 -0.88 -0.54
CA PHE A 178 -19.43 -0.15 0.59
C PHE A 178 -17.95 0.21 0.36
N ALA A 179 -17.18 -0.69 -0.29
CA ALA A 179 -15.82 -0.43 -0.69
C ALA A 179 -15.71 0.73 -1.68
N ALA A 180 -16.61 0.79 -2.68
CA ALA A 180 -16.67 1.91 -3.61
C ALA A 180 -16.96 3.25 -2.90
N ALA A 181 -17.85 3.26 -1.89
CA ALA A 181 -18.10 4.46 -1.08
C ALA A 181 -16.86 4.90 -0.29
N PHE A 182 -16.10 3.93 0.27
CA PHE A 182 -14.82 4.20 0.95
C PHE A 182 -13.83 4.85 -0.02
N ILE A 183 -13.61 4.24 -1.17
CA ILE A 183 -12.67 4.71 -2.20
C ILE A 183 -13.07 6.11 -2.68
N ALA A 184 -14.33 6.32 -3.05
CA ALA A 184 -14.82 7.62 -3.52
C ALA A 184 -14.60 8.73 -2.50
N GLY A 185 -14.81 8.45 -1.20
CA GLY A 185 -14.57 9.41 -0.12
C GLY A 185 -13.11 9.81 0.01
N HIS A 186 -12.18 8.87 -0.13
CA HIS A 186 -10.74 9.11 -0.07
C HIS A 186 -10.23 9.80 -1.34
N HIS A 187 -10.68 9.37 -2.53
CA HIS A 187 -10.34 10.02 -3.81
C HIS A 187 -10.78 11.49 -3.84
N ALA A 188 -11.98 11.81 -3.30
CA ALA A 188 -12.45 13.19 -3.20
C ALA A 188 -11.56 14.08 -2.33
N ALA A 189 -10.77 13.48 -1.44
CA ALA A 189 -9.78 14.15 -0.60
C ALA A 189 -8.34 14.09 -1.17
N GLY A 190 -8.14 13.55 -2.37
CA GLY A 190 -6.83 13.38 -2.99
C GLY A 190 -5.99 12.25 -2.38
N MET A 191 -6.63 11.28 -1.71
CA MET A 191 -5.96 10.14 -1.09
C MET A 191 -6.13 8.86 -1.91
N GLY A 192 -5.07 8.06 -1.97
CA GLY A 192 -5.12 6.70 -2.50
C GLY A 192 -5.64 5.69 -1.48
N THR A 193 -6.03 4.51 -1.99
CA THR A 193 -6.61 3.41 -1.22
C THR A 193 -5.98 2.08 -1.62
N ALA A 194 -6.09 1.05 -0.74
CA ALA A 194 -5.63 -0.30 -1.04
C ALA A 194 -6.72 -1.33 -0.70
N LEU A 195 -7.19 -2.07 -1.70
CA LEU A 195 -8.08 -3.21 -1.47
C LEU A 195 -7.34 -4.31 -0.73
N LYS A 196 -7.92 -4.86 0.33
CA LYS A 196 -7.24 -5.88 1.15
C LYS A 196 -8.21 -6.90 1.75
N HIS A 197 -7.74 -8.12 1.97
CA HIS A 197 -6.39 -8.71 1.81
C HIS A 197 -6.43 -9.77 0.71
N PHE A 198 -5.92 -9.45 -0.49
CA PHE A 198 -5.95 -10.36 -1.64
C PHE A 198 -5.19 -11.67 -1.32
N PRO A 199 -5.69 -12.84 -1.72
CA PRO A 199 -6.88 -13.13 -2.55
C PRO A 199 -8.21 -13.28 -1.78
N GLY A 200 -8.28 -12.81 -0.55
CA GLY A 200 -9.43 -12.91 0.34
C GLY A 200 -9.11 -13.71 1.60
N HIS A 201 -9.17 -13.05 2.75
CA HIS A 201 -8.84 -13.60 4.07
C HIS A 201 -10.08 -13.99 4.89
N GLY A 202 -11.29 -13.82 4.30
CA GLY A 202 -12.55 -13.96 5.03
C GLY A 202 -12.94 -15.38 5.40
N SER A 203 -12.40 -16.39 4.69
CA SER A 203 -12.61 -17.83 4.96
C SER A 203 -11.63 -18.41 5.97
N SER A 204 -10.51 -17.74 6.28
CA SER A 204 -9.42 -18.34 7.05
C SER A 204 -9.84 -18.69 8.47
N LEU A 205 -9.17 -19.73 9.01
CA LEU A 205 -9.39 -20.25 10.37
C LEU A 205 -8.38 -19.69 11.37
N GLU A 206 -7.27 -19.11 10.87
CA GLU A 206 -6.13 -18.68 11.64
C GLU A 206 -5.75 -17.22 11.27
N ASP A 207 -4.86 -16.62 12.06
CA ASP A 207 -4.35 -15.25 11.87
C ASP A 207 -2.92 -15.31 11.32
N SER A 208 -2.68 -14.68 10.18
CA SER A 208 -1.35 -14.62 9.54
C SER A 208 -0.32 -13.77 10.31
N HIS A 209 -0.75 -12.96 11.28
CA HIS A 209 0.16 -12.30 12.22
C HIS A 209 0.86 -13.30 13.14
N ASP A 210 0.17 -14.38 13.52
CA ASP A 210 0.68 -15.39 14.45
C ASP A 210 1.54 -16.46 13.77
N GLY A 211 1.35 -16.68 12.45
CA GLY A 211 2.09 -17.73 11.72
C GLY A 211 1.50 -18.09 10.37
N PHE A 212 1.85 -19.29 9.92
CA PHE A 212 1.40 -19.83 8.65
C PHE A 212 -0.12 -20.10 8.65
N VAL A 213 -0.80 -19.70 7.58
CA VAL A 213 -2.25 -19.88 7.41
C VAL A 213 -2.51 -20.61 6.10
N ASP A 214 -3.01 -21.86 6.19
CA ASP A 214 -3.44 -22.66 5.05
C ASP A 214 -4.95 -22.50 4.84
N VAL A 215 -5.33 -22.01 3.66
CA VAL A 215 -6.73 -21.82 3.29
C VAL A 215 -7.17 -22.80 2.18
N THR A 216 -6.34 -23.75 1.81
CA THR A 216 -6.57 -24.67 0.68
C THR A 216 -7.97 -25.31 0.70
N ASP A 217 -8.41 -25.78 1.86
CA ASP A 217 -9.69 -26.51 2.00
C ASP A 217 -10.89 -25.57 2.30
N VAL A 218 -10.65 -24.30 2.63
CA VAL A 218 -11.69 -23.40 3.13
C VAL A 218 -11.90 -22.15 2.26
N TRP A 219 -10.92 -21.77 1.47
CA TRP A 219 -11.00 -20.61 0.59
C TRP A 219 -12.04 -20.81 -0.51
N SER A 220 -12.74 -19.72 -0.84
CA SER A 220 -13.77 -19.72 -1.89
C SER A 220 -13.39 -18.75 -3.01
N PRO A 221 -13.50 -19.15 -4.30
CA PRO A 221 -13.34 -18.25 -5.43
C PRO A 221 -14.23 -17.00 -5.39
N ALA A 222 -15.34 -17.04 -4.64
CA ALA A 222 -16.21 -15.89 -4.42
C ALA A 222 -15.50 -14.72 -3.73
N GLU A 223 -14.40 -14.97 -3.00
CA GLU A 223 -13.58 -13.93 -2.38
C GLU A 223 -12.88 -13.02 -3.40
N LEU A 224 -12.76 -13.46 -4.65
CA LEU A 224 -12.25 -12.64 -5.75
C LEU A 224 -13.31 -11.70 -6.37
N ASP A 225 -14.58 -11.90 -6.10
CA ASP A 225 -15.64 -11.14 -6.78
C ASP A 225 -15.67 -9.64 -6.42
N PRO A 226 -15.41 -9.20 -5.17
CA PRO A 226 -15.25 -7.78 -4.88
C PRO A 226 -14.09 -7.13 -5.64
N TYR A 227 -12.95 -7.84 -5.75
CA TYR A 227 -11.78 -7.37 -6.52
C TYR A 227 -12.14 -7.24 -7.99
N ARG A 228 -12.76 -8.28 -8.58
CA ARG A 228 -13.20 -8.25 -9.99
C ARG A 228 -14.10 -7.06 -10.29
N THR A 229 -15.05 -6.77 -9.42
CA THR A 229 -15.97 -5.64 -9.57
C THR A 229 -15.23 -4.32 -9.50
N LEU A 230 -14.45 -4.08 -8.45
CA LEU A 230 -13.78 -2.81 -8.21
C LEU A 230 -12.66 -2.52 -9.22
N ILE A 231 -11.95 -3.55 -9.68
CA ILE A 231 -10.95 -3.44 -10.75
C ILE A 231 -11.61 -3.09 -12.08
N ALA A 232 -12.69 -3.79 -12.44
CA ALA A 232 -13.43 -3.52 -13.68
C ALA A 232 -14.04 -2.11 -13.71
N GLU A 233 -14.39 -1.55 -12.56
CA GLU A 233 -14.88 -0.17 -12.40
C GLU A 233 -13.76 0.88 -12.36
N GLY A 234 -12.48 0.47 -12.38
CA GLY A 234 -11.32 1.37 -12.33
C GLY A 234 -11.14 2.05 -10.98
N LEU A 235 -11.64 1.46 -9.89
CA LEU A 235 -11.61 2.02 -8.55
C LEU A 235 -10.39 1.59 -7.72
N ALA A 236 -9.68 0.52 -8.12
CA ALA A 236 -8.55 -0.02 -7.37
C ALA A 236 -7.27 0.77 -7.67
N ASP A 237 -6.74 1.50 -6.69
CA ASP A 237 -5.41 2.15 -6.78
C ASP A 237 -4.30 1.16 -6.48
N MET A 238 -4.43 0.49 -5.32
CA MET A 238 -3.54 -0.56 -4.85
C MET A 238 -4.32 -1.81 -4.48
N VAL A 239 -3.65 -2.96 -4.56
CA VAL A 239 -4.12 -4.23 -3.98
C VAL A 239 -3.06 -4.73 -3.02
N MET A 240 -3.44 -4.93 -1.75
CA MET A 240 -2.57 -5.50 -0.73
C MET A 240 -2.73 -7.02 -0.69
N VAL A 241 -1.61 -7.73 -0.83
CA VAL A 241 -1.56 -9.20 -0.92
C VAL A 241 -1.23 -9.82 0.44
N ALA A 242 -2.13 -10.67 0.93
CA ALA A 242 -2.02 -11.36 2.21
C ALA A 242 -0.94 -12.46 2.22
N HIS A 243 -0.55 -12.86 3.45
CA HIS A 243 0.35 -13.98 3.67
C HIS A 243 -0.41 -15.28 3.97
N ILE A 244 -1.42 -15.60 3.13
CA ILE A 244 -2.15 -16.87 3.20
C ILE A 244 -1.69 -17.83 2.11
N TYR A 245 -1.72 -19.11 2.40
CA TYR A 245 -1.29 -20.18 1.50
C TYR A 245 -2.49 -20.92 0.91
N HIS A 246 -2.40 -21.24 -0.38
CA HIS A 246 -3.33 -22.15 -1.07
C HIS A 246 -2.53 -23.05 -2.02
N ALA A 247 -2.65 -24.36 -1.86
CA ALA A 247 -1.80 -25.33 -2.57
C ALA A 247 -1.86 -25.23 -4.10
N ASP A 248 -3.03 -24.93 -4.68
CA ASP A 248 -3.21 -24.85 -6.13
C ASP A 248 -2.54 -23.63 -6.77
N TYR A 249 -2.16 -22.62 -5.96
CA TYR A 249 -1.58 -21.35 -6.41
C TYR A 249 -0.17 -21.11 -5.85
N ALA A 250 0.51 -22.15 -5.43
CA ALA A 250 1.84 -22.07 -4.84
C ALA A 250 2.96 -22.57 -5.78
N GLY A 251 2.68 -22.75 -7.08
CA GLY A 251 3.66 -23.21 -8.06
C GLY A 251 4.30 -24.57 -7.75
N GLY A 252 3.67 -25.37 -6.85
CA GLY A 252 4.21 -26.62 -6.34
C GLY A 252 5.20 -26.44 -5.17
N GLU A 253 5.47 -25.21 -4.72
CA GLU A 253 6.27 -24.94 -3.52
C GLU A 253 5.37 -25.00 -2.27
N ALA A 254 5.70 -25.93 -1.36
CA ALA A 254 4.94 -26.06 -0.11
C ALA A 254 5.05 -24.79 0.73
N GLU A 255 3.88 -24.35 1.25
CA GLU A 255 3.78 -23.22 2.19
C GLU A 255 4.27 -21.87 1.63
N LEU A 256 4.25 -21.67 0.28
CA LEU A 256 4.51 -20.38 -0.34
C LEU A 256 3.26 -19.48 -0.19
N PRO A 257 3.33 -18.36 0.55
CA PRO A 257 2.16 -17.49 0.75
C PRO A 257 1.84 -16.69 -0.51
N ALA A 258 0.59 -16.23 -0.63
CA ALA A 258 0.10 -15.50 -1.79
C ALA A 258 0.94 -14.26 -2.12
N SER A 259 1.44 -13.56 -1.12
CA SER A 259 2.34 -12.40 -1.30
C SER A 259 3.69 -12.73 -1.95
N LEU A 260 4.07 -14.01 -1.98
CA LEU A 260 5.31 -14.50 -2.62
C LEU A 260 5.02 -15.42 -3.81
N SER A 261 3.76 -15.52 -4.25
CA SER A 261 3.32 -16.42 -5.32
C SER A 261 3.06 -15.68 -6.63
N PRO A 262 3.85 -15.93 -7.69
CA PRO A 262 3.56 -15.43 -9.03
C PRO A 262 2.22 -15.90 -9.58
N GLU A 263 1.76 -17.09 -9.22
CA GLU A 263 0.46 -17.64 -9.64
C GLU A 263 -0.68 -16.76 -9.14
N TRP A 264 -0.61 -16.27 -7.90
CA TRP A 264 -1.60 -15.37 -7.35
C TRP A 264 -1.50 -13.96 -7.95
N ILE A 265 -0.30 -13.38 -8.01
CA ILE A 265 -0.14 -11.97 -8.41
C ILE A 265 -0.18 -11.83 -9.92
N ASP A 266 0.71 -12.49 -10.66
CA ASP A 266 0.75 -12.35 -12.12
C ASP A 266 -0.35 -13.16 -12.80
N GLY A 267 -0.64 -14.38 -12.31
CA GLY A 267 -1.67 -15.25 -12.88
C GLY A 267 -3.08 -14.73 -12.62
N VAL A 268 -3.49 -14.68 -11.36
CA VAL A 268 -4.87 -14.34 -10.99
C VAL A 268 -5.10 -12.83 -10.98
N LEU A 269 -4.32 -12.06 -10.21
CA LEU A 269 -4.60 -10.63 -10.03
C LEU A 269 -4.39 -9.83 -11.31
N ARG A 270 -3.25 -10.02 -11.99
CA ARG A 270 -2.96 -9.31 -13.23
C ARG A 270 -3.60 -9.98 -14.45
N GLY A 271 -3.48 -11.31 -14.57
CA GLY A 271 -3.96 -12.06 -15.73
C GLY A 271 -5.48 -12.18 -15.77
N ASP A 272 -6.08 -12.80 -14.74
CA ASP A 272 -7.53 -13.12 -14.75
C ASP A 272 -8.41 -11.94 -14.35
N LEU A 273 -7.96 -11.08 -13.42
CA LEU A 273 -8.71 -9.90 -12.98
C LEU A 273 -8.34 -8.62 -13.72
N GLY A 274 -7.23 -8.60 -14.48
CA GLY A 274 -6.81 -7.48 -15.31
C GLY A 274 -6.33 -6.26 -14.50
N PHE A 275 -5.72 -6.46 -13.33
CA PHE A 275 -5.26 -5.36 -12.49
C PHE A 275 -3.91 -4.80 -12.97
N ASP A 276 -3.89 -3.56 -13.39
CA ASP A 276 -2.68 -2.85 -13.84
C ASP A 276 -2.13 -1.83 -12.81
N GLY A 277 -2.80 -1.67 -11.67
CA GLY A 277 -2.39 -0.76 -10.60
C GLY A 277 -1.24 -1.30 -9.75
N VAL A 278 -1.00 -0.65 -8.60
CA VAL A 278 0.10 -0.98 -7.69
C VAL A 278 -0.25 -2.19 -6.82
N VAL A 279 0.59 -3.22 -6.85
CA VAL A 279 0.52 -4.35 -5.90
C VAL A 279 1.46 -4.05 -4.74
N ILE A 280 0.91 -4.05 -3.53
CA ILE A 280 1.66 -3.89 -2.29
C ILE A 280 1.55 -5.16 -1.45
N SER A 281 2.64 -5.59 -0.83
CA SER A 281 2.59 -6.68 0.12
C SER A 281 1.87 -6.28 1.41
N ASP A 282 1.28 -7.22 2.13
CA ASP A 282 1.05 -7.06 3.56
C ASP A 282 2.40 -6.98 4.29
N ASP A 283 2.40 -6.73 5.61
CA ASP A 283 3.63 -6.52 6.38
C ASP A 283 4.54 -7.75 6.34
N MET A 284 5.68 -7.63 5.67
CA MET A 284 6.68 -8.70 5.49
C MET A 284 7.35 -9.13 6.80
N GLU A 285 7.13 -8.43 7.92
CA GLU A 285 7.56 -8.85 9.25
C GLU A 285 6.56 -9.75 9.98
N MET A 286 5.39 -10.05 9.40
CA MET A 286 4.41 -10.95 9.99
C MET A 286 4.95 -12.37 10.15
N GLY A 287 4.43 -13.11 11.13
CA GLY A 287 4.90 -14.44 11.51
C GLY A 287 4.92 -15.43 10.34
N ALA A 288 3.97 -15.34 9.42
CA ALA A 288 3.89 -16.17 8.22
C ALA A 288 5.11 -16.07 7.29
N ILE A 289 5.78 -14.92 7.26
CA ILE A 289 6.98 -14.67 6.42
C ILE A 289 8.26 -14.82 7.24
N ARG A 290 8.39 -14.02 8.30
CA ARG A 290 9.64 -13.86 9.07
C ARG A 290 10.17 -15.16 9.67
N SER A 291 9.28 -16.10 10.00
CA SER A 291 9.68 -17.39 10.57
C SER A 291 10.35 -18.33 9.56
N ARG A 292 10.27 -18.03 8.26
CA ARG A 292 10.64 -18.95 7.17
C ARG A 292 11.71 -18.42 6.23
N PHE A 293 11.71 -17.11 5.97
CA PHE A 293 12.56 -16.49 4.97
C PHE A 293 13.48 -15.46 5.63
N SER A 294 14.73 -15.36 5.17
CA SER A 294 15.62 -14.26 5.49
C SER A 294 15.13 -12.97 4.84
N LEU A 295 15.58 -11.80 5.31
CA LEU A 295 15.22 -10.51 4.70
C LEU A 295 15.51 -10.50 3.20
N ARG A 296 16.70 -10.94 2.76
CA ARG A 296 17.06 -11.00 1.34
C ARG A 296 16.13 -11.90 0.55
N GLU A 297 15.83 -13.11 1.03
CA GLU A 297 14.91 -14.03 0.36
C GLU A 297 13.51 -13.45 0.24
N THR A 298 13.01 -12.81 1.31
CA THR A 298 11.71 -12.14 1.33
C THR A 298 11.63 -11.05 0.26
N VAL A 299 12.62 -10.16 0.21
CA VAL A 299 12.71 -9.07 -0.75
C VAL A 299 12.70 -9.59 -2.19
N LEU A 300 13.62 -10.53 -2.50
CA LEU A 300 13.75 -11.05 -3.87
C LEU A 300 12.51 -11.82 -4.32
N ARG A 301 11.98 -12.71 -3.48
CA ARG A 301 10.77 -13.49 -3.78
C ARG A 301 9.56 -12.58 -3.97
N ALA A 302 9.39 -11.56 -3.14
CA ALA A 302 8.26 -10.64 -3.24
C ALA A 302 8.27 -9.82 -4.54
N VAL A 303 9.44 -9.32 -4.97
CA VAL A 303 9.58 -8.62 -6.26
C VAL A 303 9.32 -9.57 -7.42
N LEU A 304 9.91 -10.76 -7.39
CA LEU A 304 9.72 -11.77 -8.46
C LEU A 304 8.29 -12.32 -8.51
N ALA A 305 7.56 -12.30 -7.38
CA ALA A 305 6.15 -12.66 -7.35
C ALA A 305 5.22 -11.59 -7.98
N GLY A 306 5.70 -10.37 -8.19
CA GLY A 306 4.94 -9.31 -8.83
C GLY A 306 4.53 -8.15 -7.92
N ASN A 307 5.00 -8.09 -6.66
CA ASN A 307 4.79 -6.91 -5.82
C ASN A 307 5.55 -5.70 -6.37
N ASP A 308 4.89 -4.55 -6.38
CA ASP A 308 5.48 -3.27 -6.75
C ASP A 308 6.01 -2.52 -5.53
N ILE A 309 5.36 -2.69 -4.37
CA ILE A 309 5.77 -2.10 -3.08
C ILE A 309 5.93 -3.20 -2.04
N LEU A 310 7.03 -3.13 -1.30
CA LEU A 310 7.36 -3.99 -0.18
C LEU A 310 7.12 -3.23 1.12
N LEU A 311 6.19 -3.72 1.94
CA LEU A 311 5.82 -3.11 3.22
C LEU A 311 6.50 -3.85 4.37
N PHE A 312 7.23 -3.12 5.20
CA PHE A 312 7.82 -3.60 6.45
C PHE A 312 7.42 -2.67 7.59
N SER A 313 6.69 -3.18 8.58
CA SER A 313 6.26 -2.36 9.74
C SER A 313 7.40 -1.92 10.65
N ASN A 314 8.55 -2.59 10.55
CA ASN A 314 9.75 -2.34 11.36
C ASN A 314 9.50 -2.42 12.87
N THR A 315 8.66 -3.40 13.27
CA THR A 315 8.23 -3.56 14.67
C THR A 315 8.74 -4.80 15.35
N ALA A 316 9.06 -5.83 14.58
CA ALA A 316 9.49 -7.12 15.13
C ALA A 316 10.84 -7.02 15.83
N ALA A 317 11.78 -6.29 15.23
CA ALA A 317 13.05 -5.89 15.82
C ALA A 317 13.44 -4.56 15.16
N TYR A 318 13.07 -3.45 15.79
CA TYR A 318 13.29 -2.13 15.20
C TYR A 318 14.74 -1.91 14.75
N HIS A 319 14.88 -1.55 13.49
CA HIS A 319 16.15 -1.25 12.84
C HIS A 319 16.03 0.08 12.08
N PRO A 320 16.68 1.17 12.51
CA PRO A 320 16.49 2.50 11.91
C PRO A 320 16.91 2.57 10.43
N GLU A 321 17.83 1.70 9.98
CA GLU A 321 18.34 1.64 8.61
C GLU A 321 17.69 0.50 7.77
N LEU A 322 16.55 -0.06 8.21
CA LEU A 322 15.91 -1.17 7.49
C LEU A 322 15.57 -0.82 6.04
N GLY A 323 15.10 0.41 5.79
CA GLY A 323 14.81 0.88 4.44
C GLY A 323 16.04 0.88 3.54
N SER A 324 17.16 1.42 4.04
CA SER A 324 18.45 1.43 3.33
C SER A 324 18.98 0.01 3.05
N GLU A 325 18.77 -0.93 4.00
CA GLU A 325 19.17 -2.33 3.82
C GLU A 325 18.35 -3.02 2.72
N ILE A 326 17.02 -2.81 2.71
CA ILE A 326 16.13 -3.35 1.67
C ILE A 326 16.50 -2.75 0.32
N HIS A 327 16.68 -1.45 0.25
CA HIS A 327 17.10 -0.73 -0.95
C HIS A 327 18.42 -1.29 -1.52
N ALA A 328 19.44 -1.47 -0.67
CA ALA A 328 20.71 -2.04 -1.07
C ALA A 328 20.58 -3.47 -1.64
N ILE A 329 19.66 -4.29 -1.09
CA ILE A 329 19.36 -5.63 -1.63
C ILE A 329 18.78 -5.53 -3.03
N LEU A 330 17.82 -4.63 -3.25
CA LEU A 330 17.16 -4.42 -4.56
C LEU A 330 18.16 -3.97 -5.62
N VAL A 331 18.97 -2.97 -5.30
CA VAL A 331 19.98 -2.42 -6.22
C VAL A 331 21.03 -3.47 -6.58
N ALA A 332 21.58 -4.17 -5.60
CA ALA A 332 22.59 -5.19 -5.83
C ALA A 332 22.11 -6.35 -6.70
N GLU A 333 20.84 -6.76 -6.55
CA GLU A 333 20.26 -7.80 -7.40
C GLU A 333 19.99 -7.29 -8.81
N ALA A 334 19.48 -6.07 -8.96
CA ALA A 334 19.22 -5.46 -10.24
C ALA A 334 20.49 -5.19 -11.07
N GLU A 335 21.60 -4.87 -10.41
CA GLU A 335 22.92 -4.77 -11.07
C GLU A 335 23.44 -6.13 -11.56
N ALA A 336 23.07 -7.21 -10.88
CA ALA A 336 23.50 -8.56 -11.21
C ALA A 336 22.58 -9.27 -12.23
N ASP A 337 21.28 -8.96 -12.24
CA ASP A 337 20.28 -9.59 -13.10
C ASP A 337 19.44 -8.55 -13.86
N PRO A 338 19.61 -8.43 -15.19
CA PRO A 338 18.81 -7.53 -16.03
C PRO A 338 17.31 -7.81 -16.02
N ALA A 339 16.87 -9.04 -15.74
CA ALA A 339 15.45 -9.37 -15.65
C ALA A 339 14.86 -8.80 -14.34
N PHE A 340 15.62 -8.83 -13.25
CA PHE A 340 15.24 -8.21 -12.00
C PHE A 340 15.21 -6.67 -12.14
N ALA A 341 16.18 -6.07 -12.82
CA ALA A 341 16.18 -4.65 -13.14
C ALA A 341 14.92 -4.23 -13.93
N ALA A 342 14.55 -4.97 -14.96
CA ALA A 342 13.33 -4.71 -15.74
C ALA A 342 12.07 -4.79 -14.85
N ARG A 343 12.03 -5.70 -13.86
CA ARG A 343 10.92 -5.80 -12.91
C ARG A 343 10.82 -4.57 -11.99
N ILE A 344 11.95 -4.00 -11.57
CA ILE A 344 11.99 -2.72 -10.83
C ILE A 344 11.45 -1.58 -11.71
N GLU A 345 11.85 -1.49 -12.98
CA GLU A 345 11.36 -0.47 -13.92
C GLU A 345 9.83 -0.55 -14.09
N GLU A 346 9.27 -1.75 -14.22
CA GLU A 346 7.82 -1.95 -14.29
C GLU A 346 7.10 -1.51 -13.02
N SER A 347 7.63 -1.87 -11.84
CA SER A 347 7.10 -1.44 -10.56
C SER A 347 7.11 0.07 -10.40
N TYR A 348 8.25 0.66 -10.72
CA TYR A 348 8.41 2.12 -10.67
C TYR A 348 7.41 2.84 -11.56
N ALA A 349 7.18 2.34 -12.78
CA ALA A 349 6.21 2.95 -13.70
C ALA A 349 4.79 2.97 -13.10
N ARG A 350 4.34 1.89 -12.45
CA ARG A 350 3.04 1.82 -11.77
C ARG A 350 2.97 2.74 -10.55
N ILE A 351 4.03 2.76 -9.73
CA ILE A 351 4.14 3.62 -8.55
C ILE A 351 4.09 5.09 -8.96
N LEU A 352 4.88 5.48 -9.97
CA LEU A 352 4.91 6.85 -10.47
C LEU A 352 3.56 7.28 -11.05
N ALA A 353 2.89 6.40 -11.82
CA ALA A 353 1.56 6.68 -12.36
C ALA A 353 0.53 6.93 -11.23
N LEU A 354 0.59 6.15 -10.15
CA LEU A 354 -0.26 6.38 -8.98
C LEU A 354 0.10 7.70 -8.28
N LYS A 355 1.38 7.96 -8.05
CA LYS A 355 1.84 9.22 -7.45
C LYS A 355 1.41 10.44 -8.28
N GLN A 356 1.45 10.35 -9.60
CA GLN A 356 0.95 11.41 -10.49
C GLN A 356 -0.56 11.65 -10.32
N ARG A 357 -1.38 10.58 -10.27
CA ARG A 357 -2.83 10.71 -10.02
C ARG A 357 -3.15 11.35 -8.67
N LEU A 358 -2.33 11.10 -7.67
CA LEU A 358 -2.49 11.66 -6.31
C LEU A 358 -1.82 13.04 -6.14
N GLY A 359 -1.17 13.58 -7.19
CA GLY A 359 -0.45 14.86 -7.09
C GLY A 359 0.83 14.81 -6.26
N LEU A 360 1.43 13.63 -6.12
CA LEU A 360 2.66 13.38 -5.35
C LEU A 360 3.93 13.34 -6.22
N ALA A 361 3.80 13.28 -7.54
CA ALA A 361 4.90 13.42 -8.48
C ALA A 361 4.85 14.85 -9.04
N GLY A 362 5.90 15.62 -8.80
CA GLY A 362 6.05 17.01 -9.24
C GLY A 362 6.12 17.16 -10.76
#